data_614caa443883a721fde76d7aebf07e0d
#
_entry.id   614caa443883a721fde76d7aebf07e0d
#
_cell.length_a   1.000
_cell.length_b   1.000
_cell.length_c   1.000
_cell.angle_alpha   90.00
_cell.angle_beta   90.00
_cell.angle_gamma   90.00
#
_symmetry.space_group_name_H-M   'P 1'
#
loop_
_entity.id
_entity.type
_entity.pdbx_description
1 polymer ?
#
loop_
_entity_poly.entity_id
_entity_poly.type
_entity_poly.pdbx_seq_one_letter_code
_entity_poly.pdbx_strand_id
1 'polypeptide(L)'
;MIVYLSDYLSQYIPSLRVVSYLTFRAVMSLFTALAISLFWGPYVIRKLQMLHFGQVVRDDGPQTHLKKTGTPTMGGVLIVSAIAISMLLWCNLANVYVWYTLATLICYAAIGFSDDFLKVVRHDPKGLRAKYKYFWQSACAIVLSCLIYGSAKLPSETTFVVPFFKDFMPDIGFLLIPLAY
;
A
#
# COMPACT_ATOMS: atom_id res chain seq x y z
N MET A 1 -16.07 -4.59 3.83
CA MET A 1 -17.42 -4.86 3.26
C MET A 1 -17.93 -6.26 3.64
N ILE A 2 -17.18 -7.32 3.38
CA ILE A 2 -17.56 -8.71 3.71
C ILE A 2 -17.84 -8.89 5.19
N VAL A 3 -17.13 -8.18 6.07
CA VAL A 3 -17.36 -8.22 7.53
C VAL A 3 -18.79 -7.83 7.90
N TYR A 4 -19.29 -6.70 7.38
CA TYR A 4 -20.66 -6.27 7.66
C TYR A 4 -21.70 -7.23 7.11
N LEU A 5 -21.43 -7.76 5.90
CA LEU A 5 -22.33 -8.74 5.29
C LEU A 5 -22.33 -10.05 6.09
N SER A 6 -21.17 -10.49 6.58
CA SER A 6 -21.07 -11.71 7.40
C SER A 6 -21.71 -11.54 8.76
N ASP A 7 -21.59 -10.38 9.39
CA ASP A 7 -22.22 -10.09 10.67
C ASP A 7 -23.75 -10.13 10.54
N TYR A 8 -24.29 -9.56 9.47
CA TYR A 8 -25.73 -9.64 9.20
C TYR A 8 -26.20 -11.08 8.91
N LEU A 9 -25.47 -11.80 8.05
CA LEU A 9 -25.82 -13.17 7.65
C LEU A 9 -25.54 -14.20 8.75
N SER A 10 -24.66 -13.92 9.71
CA SER A 10 -24.34 -14.83 10.81
C SER A 10 -25.52 -15.12 11.74
N GLN A 11 -26.55 -14.26 11.70
CA GLN A 11 -27.82 -14.49 12.41
C GLN A 11 -28.58 -15.69 11.81
N TYR A 12 -28.43 -15.92 10.52
CA TYR A 12 -29.09 -17.02 9.80
C TYR A 12 -28.16 -18.23 9.60
N ILE A 13 -26.88 -17.99 9.42
CA ILE A 13 -25.87 -19.02 9.13
C ILE A 13 -24.71 -18.87 10.14
N PRO A 14 -24.71 -19.67 11.24
CA PRO A 14 -23.70 -19.54 12.31
C PRO A 14 -22.26 -19.75 11.83
N SER A 15 -22.04 -20.53 10.77
CA SER A 15 -20.71 -20.81 10.22
C SER A 15 -20.00 -19.55 9.69
N LEU A 16 -20.74 -18.49 9.32
CA LEU A 16 -20.16 -17.23 8.85
C LEU A 16 -19.45 -16.42 9.94
N ARG A 17 -19.60 -16.79 11.21
CA ARG A 17 -18.82 -16.19 12.32
C ARG A 17 -17.31 -16.38 12.14
N VAL A 18 -16.88 -17.33 11.33
CA VAL A 18 -15.46 -17.51 10.99
C VAL A 18 -14.86 -16.26 10.35
N VAL A 19 -15.64 -15.48 9.62
CA VAL A 19 -15.22 -14.21 9.00
C VAL A 19 -14.90 -13.12 10.02
N SER A 20 -15.41 -13.21 11.25
CA SER A 20 -15.09 -12.24 12.31
C SER A 20 -13.65 -12.39 12.83
N TYR A 21 -13.02 -13.57 12.68
CA TYR A 21 -11.66 -13.78 13.12
C TYR A 21 -10.65 -13.03 12.24
N LEU A 22 -9.75 -12.29 12.88
CA LEU A 22 -8.73 -11.50 12.22
C LEU A 22 -7.81 -12.34 11.34
N THR A 23 -7.38 -13.50 11.84
CA THR A 23 -6.51 -14.44 11.11
C THR A 23 -7.15 -14.94 9.82
N PHE A 24 -8.43 -15.31 9.87
CA PHE A 24 -9.18 -15.74 8.69
C PHE A 24 -9.23 -14.63 7.65
N ARG A 25 -9.56 -13.41 8.04
CA ARG A 25 -9.61 -12.25 7.15
C ARG A 25 -8.24 -11.93 6.53
N ALA A 26 -7.18 -12.02 7.33
CA ALA A 26 -5.81 -11.80 6.83
C ALA A 26 -5.44 -12.80 5.74
N VAL A 27 -5.70 -14.09 5.97
CA VAL A 27 -5.43 -15.16 4.99
C VAL A 27 -6.27 -14.98 3.73
N MET A 28 -7.56 -14.68 3.87
CA MET A 28 -8.45 -14.48 2.72
C MET A 28 -8.12 -13.21 1.94
N SER A 29 -7.66 -12.16 2.61
CA SER A 29 -7.15 -10.94 1.97
C SER A 29 -5.91 -11.22 1.12
N LEU A 30 -4.97 -12.04 1.66
CA LEU A 30 -3.79 -12.48 0.93
C LEU A 30 -4.17 -13.26 -0.34
N PHE A 31 -5.05 -14.26 -0.22
CA PHE A 31 -5.51 -15.04 -1.37
C PHE A 31 -6.25 -14.19 -2.39
N THR A 32 -7.05 -13.23 -1.95
CA THR A 32 -7.77 -12.32 -2.84
C THR A 32 -6.78 -11.44 -3.62
N ALA A 33 -5.78 -10.85 -2.95
CA ALA A 33 -4.76 -10.04 -3.61
C ALA A 33 -3.94 -10.87 -4.60
N LEU A 34 -3.56 -12.11 -4.21
CA LEU A 34 -2.85 -13.04 -5.07
C LEU A 34 -3.69 -13.41 -6.31
N ALA A 35 -4.96 -13.74 -6.12
CA ALA A 35 -5.88 -14.07 -7.20
C ALA A 35 -6.03 -12.91 -8.19
N ILE A 36 -6.26 -11.69 -7.69
CA ILE A 36 -6.34 -10.49 -8.53
C ILE A 36 -5.05 -10.33 -9.35
N SER A 37 -3.88 -10.47 -8.71
CA SER A 37 -2.58 -10.32 -9.36
C SER A 37 -2.35 -11.38 -10.44
N LEU A 38 -2.74 -12.63 -10.19
CA LEU A 38 -2.56 -13.73 -11.14
C LEU A 38 -3.53 -13.64 -12.32
N PHE A 39 -4.82 -13.35 -12.07
CA PHE A 39 -5.82 -13.32 -13.14
C PHE A 39 -5.75 -12.04 -13.97
N TRP A 40 -5.54 -10.89 -13.35
CA TRP A 40 -5.49 -9.61 -14.04
C TRP A 40 -4.08 -9.21 -14.48
N GLY A 41 -3.05 -9.82 -13.89
CA GLY A 41 -1.65 -9.53 -14.22
C GLY A 41 -1.35 -9.61 -15.71
N PRO A 42 -1.61 -10.74 -16.39
CA PRO A 42 -1.34 -10.88 -17.83
C PRO A 42 -2.06 -9.84 -18.69
N TYR A 43 -3.30 -9.50 -18.33
CA TYR A 43 -4.09 -8.48 -19.04
C TYR A 43 -3.48 -7.08 -18.87
N VAL A 44 -3.16 -6.69 -17.64
CA VAL A 44 -2.55 -5.39 -17.33
C VAL A 44 -1.18 -5.25 -17.99
N ILE A 45 -0.34 -6.30 -17.91
CA ILE A 45 0.98 -6.32 -18.54
C ILE A 45 0.88 -6.13 -20.06
N ARG A 46 -0.01 -6.86 -20.73
CA ARG A 46 -0.24 -6.70 -22.16
C ARG A 46 -0.71 -5.29 -22.52
N LYS A 47 -1.63 -4.73 -21.72
CA LYS A 47 -2.15 -3.37 -21.94
C LYS A 47 -1.05 -2.32 -21.79
N LEU A 48 -0.19 -2.45 -20.77
CA LEU A 48 0.95 -1.57 -20.56
C LEU A 48 1.98 -1.68 -21.70
N GLN A 49 2.22 -2.89 -22.22
CA GLN A 49 3.08 -3.10 -23.39
C GLN A 49 2.51 -2.44 -24.64
N MET A 50 1.20 -2.59 -24.91
CA MET A 50 0.55 -1.95 -26.06
C MET A 50 0.58 -0.42 -26.01
N LEU A 51 0.53 0.16 -24.82
CA LEU A 51 0.64 1.61 -24.63
C LEU A 51 2.08 2.13 -24.73
N HIS A 52 3.03 1.29 -25.11
CA HIS A 52 4.46 1.62 -25.23
C HIS A 52 5.06 2.19 -23.93
N PHE A 53 4.52 1.81 -22.78
CA PHE A 53 5.10 2.12 -21.47
C PHE A 53 6.34 1.26 -21.19
N GLY A 54 7.22 1.16 -22.22
CA GLY A 54 8.50 0.48 -22.11
C GLY A 54 9.49 1.31 -21.31
N GLN A 55 10.34 0.63 -20.58
CA GLN A 55 11.41 1.29 -19.83
C GLN A 55 12.44 1.88 -20.80
N VAL A 56 12.65 3.20 -20.74
CA VAL A 56 13.82 3.83 -21.38
C VAL A 56 15.04 3.46 -20.52
N VAL A 57 15.90 2.60 -21.06
CA VAL A 57 17.11 2.16 -20.36
C VAL A 57 18.15 3.27 -20.45
N ARG A 58 18.84 3.56 -19.33
CA ARG A 58 19.97 4.48 -19.31
C ARG A 58 21.14 3.83 -20.04
N ASP A 59 21.78 4.58 -20.95
CA ASP A 59 22.96 4.12 -21.70
C ASP A 59 24.20 3.95 -20.81
N ASP A 60 24.21 4.57 -19.62
CA ASP A 60 25.32 4.56 -18.65
C ASP A 60 25.30 3.34 -17.71
N GLY A 61 24.42 2.35 -17.91
CA GLY A 61 24.25 1.21 -17.02
C GLY A 61 25.01 -0.05 -17.46
N PRO A 62 25.21 -1.05 -16.56
CA PRO A 62 25.80 -2.34 -16.93
C PRO A 62 25.01 -3.00 -18.07
N GLN A 63 25.72 -3.71 -18.98
CA GLN A 63 25.11 -4.36 -20.15
C GLN A 63 23.96 -5.33 -19.83
N THR A 64 23.89 -5.84 -18.60
CA THR A 64 22.78 -6.67 -18.11
C THR A 64 21.46 -5.91 -18.08
N HIS A 65 21.47 -4.58 -18.03
CA HIS A 65 20.27 -3.73 -18.05
C HIS A 65 19.66 -3.62 -19.46
N LEU A 66 20.46 -3.81 -20.52
CA LEU A 66 19.96 -3.81 -21.90
C LEU A 66 18.96 -4.95 -22.17
N LYS A 67 19.08 -6.07 -21.46
CA LYS A 67 18.12 -7.19 -21.54
C LYS A 67 16.73 -6.84 -21.00
N LYS A 68 16.59 -5.73 -20.26
CA LYS A 68 15.31 -5.23 -19.72
C LYS A 68 14.58 -4.26 -20.66
N THR A 69 15.18 -3.98 -21.82
CA THR A 69 14.53 -3.16 -22.86
C THR A 69 13.21 -3.83 -23.26
N GLY A 70 12.09 -3.11 -23.14
CA GLY A 70 10.75 -3.65 -23.47
C GLY A 70 9.98 -4.24 -22.27
N THR A 71 10.57 -4.33 -21.07
CA THR A 71 9.76 -4.65 -19.89
C THR A 71 8.84 -3.47 -19.55
N PRO A 72 7.53 -3.69 -19.36
CA PRO A 72 6.61 -2.60 -19.04
C PRO A 72 6.95 -1.99 -17.68
N THR A 73 6.97 -0.67 -17.61
CA THR A 73 6.96 0.09 -16.36
C THR A 73 5.52 0.20 -15.84
N MET A 74 5.35 0.69 -14.62
CA MET A 74 4.02 0.89 -13.98
C MET A 74 3.30 -0.39 -13.51
N GLY A 75 3.98 -1.54 -13.41
CA GLY A 75 3.42 -2.76 -12.81
C GLY A 75 2.93 -2.56 -11.35
N GLY A 76 3.44 -1.54 -10.66
CA GLY A 76 3.00 -1.15 -9.33
C GLY A 76 1.51 -0.82 -9.22
N VAL A 77 0.88 -0.34 -10.30
CA VAL A 77 -0.57 -0.05 -10.33
C VAL A 77 -1.39 -1.32 -10.07
N LEU A 78 -0.99 -2.46 -10.63
CA LEU A 78 -1.65 -3.73 -10.39
C LEU A 78 -1.53 -4.15 -8.92
N ILE A 79 -0.33 -4.03 -8.35
CA ILE A 79 -0.06 -4.41 -6.96
C ILE A 79 -0.88 -3.54 -6.01
N VAL A 80 -0.84 -2.22 -6.19
CA VAL A 80 -1.59 -1.26 -5.36
C VAL A 80 -3.08 -1.50 -5.45
N SER A 81 -3.62 -1.71 -6.66
CA SER A 81 -5.05 -1.98 -6.85
C SER A 81 -5.47 -3.31 -6.20
N ALA A 82 -4.66 -4.37 -6.33
CA ALA A 82 -4.93 -5.66 -5.70
C ALA A 82 -4.97 -5.54 -4.17
N ILE A 83 -4.01 -4.82 -3.56
CA ILE A 83 -3.97 -4.59 -2.12
C ILE A 83 -5.18 -3.74 -1.69
N ALA A 84 -5.45 -2.62 -2.38
CA ALA A 84 -6.56 -1.72 -2.03
C ALA A 84 -7.91 -2.44 -2.08
N ILE A 85 -8.17 -3.20 -3.14
CA ILE A 85 -9.41 -3.98 -3.27
C ILE A 85 -9.51 -5.02 -2.13
N SER A 86 -8.45 -5.76 -1.85
CA SER A 86 -8.43 -6.75 -0.78
C SER A 86 -8.68 -6.12 0.59
N MET A 87 -8.08 -4.95 0.87
CA MET A 87 -8.33 -4.19 2.11
C MET A 87 -9.79 -3.77 2.23
N LEU A 88 -10.37 -3.21 1.17
CA LEU A 88 -11.78 -2.78 1.18
C LEU A 88 -12.76 -3.95 1.35
N LEU A 89 -12.42 -5.13 0.87
CA LEU A 89 -13.25 -6.32 1.02
C LEU A 89 -13.16 -6.91 2.43
N TRP A 90 -11.97 -7.13 2.94
CA TRP A 90 -11.74 -7.96 4.13
C TRP A 90 -11.48 -7.17 5.43
N CYS A 91 -11.06 -5.88 5.35
CA CYS A 91 -10.84 -5.09 6.55
C CYS A 91 -12.15 -4.57 7.15
N ASN A 92 -12.10 -4.27 8.45
CA ASN A 92 -13.20 -3.60 9.13
C ASN A 92 -13.14 -2.10 8.83
N LEU A 93 -14.01 -1.63 7.95
CA LEU A 93 -14.06 -0.22 7.51
C LEU A 93 -14.53 0.76 8.58
N ALA A 94 -15.07 0.27 9.72
CA ALA A 94 -15.38 1.13 10.88
C ALA A 94 -14.10 1.56 11.62
N ASN A 95 -12.99 0.86 11.41
CA ASN A 95 -11.72 1.20 12.04
C ASN A 95 -11.02 2.29 11.22
N VAL A 96 -10.77 3.45 11.85
CA VAL A 96 -10.11 4.60 11.22
C VAL A 96 -8.69 4.29 10.74
N TYR A 97 -7.97 3.40 11.41
CA TYR A 97 -6.61 3.01 11.03
C TYR A 97 -6.55 2.28 9.68
N VAL A 98 -7.63 1.60 9.27
CA VAL A 98 -7.75 1.02 7.93
C VAL A 98 -7.71 2.12 6.86
N TRP A 99 -8.39 3.23 7.11
CA TRP A 99 -8.40 4.38 6.20
C TRP A 99 -7.05 5.10 6.15
N TYR A 100 -6.34 5.21 7.28
CA TYR A 100 -5.00 5.77 7.28
C TYR A 100 -4.02 4.90 6.51
N THR A 101 -4.08 3.57 6.69
CA THR A 101 -3.26 2.63 5.92
C THR A 101 -3.57 2.71 4.42
N LEU A 102 -4.84 2.80 4.05
CA LEU A 102 -5.26 2.94 2.65
C LEU A 102 -4.81 4.29 2.07
N ALA A 103 -4.95 5.38 2.83
CA ALA A 103 -4.48 6.71 2.43
C ALA A 103 -2.97 6.71 2.22
N THR A 104 -2.20 6.11 3.13
CA THR A 104 -0.75 5.94 2.98
C THR A 104 -0.41 5.20 1.70
N LEU A 105 -1.04 4.06 1.46
CA LEU A 105 -0.84 3.26 0.25
C LEU A 105 -1.09 4.10 -1.01
N ILE A 106 -2.21 4.82 -1.07
CA ILE A 106 -2.60 5.64 -2.24
C ILE A 106 -1.66 6.83 -2.42
N CYS A 107 -1.28 7.54 -1.36
CA CYS A 107 -0.37 8.68 -1.44
C CYS A 107 1.00 8.28 -1.99
N TYR A 108 1.61 7.23 -1.43
CA TYR A 108 2.91 6.75 -1.93
C TYR A 108 2.81 6.15 -3.33
N ALA A 109 1.72 5.46 -3.64
CA ALA A 109 1.46 4.94 -4.98
C ALA A 109 1.31 6.09 -6.00
N ALA A 110 0.63 7.18 -5.66
CA ALA A 110 0.49 8.34 -6.53
C ALA A 110 1.84 9.03 -6.82
N ILE A 111 2.73 9.13 -5.81
CA ILE A 111 4.08 9.65 -6.01
C ILE A 111 4.89 8.74 -6.94
N GLY A 112 4.85 7.41 -6.72
CA GLY A 112 5.51 6.43 -7.58
C GLY A 112 4.95 6.42 -9.00
N PHE A 113 3.62 6.47 -9.13
CA PHE A 113 2.96 6.56 -10.42
C PHE A 113 3.35 7.83 -11.18
N SER A 114 3.40 8.99 -10.50
CA SER A 114 3.82 10.26 -11.12
C SER A 114 5.26 10.22 -11.61
N ASP A 115 6.17 9.57 -10.86
CA ASP A 115 7.55 9.35 -11.25
C ASP A 115 7.66 8.52 -12.54
N ASP A 116 6.96 7.39 -12.58
CA ASP A 116 6.96 6.49 -13.72
C ASP A 116 6.24 7.11 -14.94
N PHE A 117 5.13 7.80 -14.71
CA PHE A 117 4.39 8.51 -15.76
C PHE A 117 5.23 9.59 -16.44
N LEU A 118 5.98 10.37 -15.66
CA LEU A 118 6.89 11.39 -16.21
C LEU A 118 8.01 10.77 -17.05
N LYS A 119 8.57 9.63 -16.63
CA LYS A 119 9.58 8.91 -17.40
C LYS A 119 9.06 8.49 -18.77
N VAL A 120 7.81 8.01 -18.81
CA VAL A 120 7.18 7.56 -20.05
C VAL A 120 6.81 8.71 -20.96
N VAL A 121 6.12 9.74 -20.44
CA VAL A 121 5.63 10.87 -21.26
C VAL A 121 6.76 11.77 -21.74
N ARG A 122 7.79 11.99 -20.92
CA ARG A 122 8.92 12.86 -21.27
C ARG A 122 10.07 12.11 -21.90
N HIS A 123 10.01 10.77 -21.99
CA HIS A 123 11.12 9.92 -22.41
C HIS A 123 12.44 10.24 -21.67
N ASP A 124 12.32 10.78 -20.42
CA ASP A 124 13.47 11.12 -19.58
C ASP A 124 13.65 10.02 -18.51
N PRO A 125 14.75 9.26 -18.54
CA PRO A 125 14.99 8.20 -17.56
C PRO A 125 15.17 8.72 -16.12
N LYS A 126 15.33 10.04 -15.94
CA LYS A 126 15.47 10.65 -14.61
C LYS A 126 14.13 10.77 -13.86
N GLY A 127 12.99 10.82 -14.57
CA GLY A 127 11.67 10.94 -13.97
C GLY A 127 11.50 12.19 -13.09
N LEU A 128 10.88 12.01 -11.93
CA LEU A 128 10.72 13.08 -10.96
C LEU A 128 12.07 13.39 -10.28
N ARG A 129 12.45 14.68 -10.21
CA ARG A 129 13.68 15.07 -9.51
C ARG A 129 13.65 14.61 -8.06
N ALA A 130 14.76 14.03 -7.57
CA ALA A 130 14.88 13.42 -6.26
C ALA A 130 14.40 14.36 -5.12
N LYS A 131 14.68 15.66 -5.23
CA LYS A 131 14.25 16.67 -4.24
C LYS A 131 12.72 16.74 -4.10
N TYR A 132 11.99 16.75 -5.22
CA TYR A 132 10.52 16.81 -5.20
C TYR A 132 9.92 15.49 -4.73
N LYS A 133 10.50 14.36 -5.12
CA LYS A 133 10.08 13.04 -4.66
C LYS A 133 10.22 12.93 -3.13
N TYR A 134 11.39 13.29 -2.60
CA TYR A 134 11.64 13.29 -1.17
C TYR A 134 10.69 14.25 -0.43
N PHE A 135 10.51 15.47 -0.96
CA PHE A 135 9.61 16.45 -0.36
C PHE A 135 8.17 15.92 -0.22
N TRP A 136 7.61 15.36 -1.29
CA TRP A 136 6.25 14.83 -1.26
C TRP A 136 6.11 13.60 -0.37
N GLN A 137 7.10 12.71 -0.36
CA GLN A 137 7.12 11.56 0.55
C GLN A 137 7.15 12.02 2.00
N SER A 138 8.02 12.97 2.35
CA SER A 138 8.13 13.55 3.67
C SER A 138 6.85 14.25 4.10
N ALA A 139 6.26 15.05 3.23
CA ALA A 139 5.01 15.76 3.51
C ALA A 139 3.87 14.75 3.80
N CYS A 140 3.73 13.72 2.98
CA CYS A 140 2.73 12.67 3.21
C CYS A 140 2.98 11.94 4.54
N ALA A 141 4.24 11.58 4.84
CA ALA A 141 4.59 10.90 6.07
C ALA A 141 4.23 11.73 7.31
N ILE A 142 4.63 13.02 7.32
CA ILE A 142 4.35 13.93 8.44
C ILE A 142 2.84 14.10 8.63
N VAL A 143 2.09 14.37 7.55
CA VAL A 143 0.63 14.55 7.64
C VAL A 143 -0.04 13.31 8.20
N LEU A 144 0.31 12.13 7.68
CA LEU A 144 -0.28 10.86 8.14
C LEU A 144 0.09 10.55 9.58
N SER A 145 1.35 10.79 9.97
CA SER A 145 1.80 10.61 11.36
C SER A 145 1.06 11.54 12.33
N CYS A 146 0.85 12.80 11.93
CA CYS A 146 0.05 13.75 12.72
C CYS A 146 -1.42 13.31 12.83
N LEU A 147 -2.01 12.78 11.76
CA LEU A 147 -3.38 12.26 11.79
C LEU A 147 -3.51 11.04 12.70
N ILE A 148 -2.55 10.12 12.66
CA ILE A 148 -2.51 8.94 13.54
C ILE A 148 -2.40 9.39 15.00
N TYR A 149 -1.45 10.28 15.30
CA TYR A 149 -1.28 10.81 16.63
C TYR A 149 -2.52 11.57 17.14
N GLY A 150 -3.11 12.43 16.31
CA GLY A 150 -4.33 13.18 16.65
C GLY A 150 -5.58 12.30 16.83
N SER A 151 -5.58 11.09 16.28
CA SER A 151 -6.67 10.12 16.44
C SER A 151 -6.49 9.20 17.62
N ALA A 152 -5.30 9.17 18.22
CA ALA A 152 -5.00 8.37 19.39
C ALA A 152 -5.84 8.87 20.58
N LYS A 153 -6.71 8.00 21.08
CA LYS A 153 -7.61 8.29 22.21
C LYS A 153 -7.14 7.63 23.51
N LEU A 154 -6.35 6.58 23.39
CA LEU A 154 -5.86 5.78 24.50
C LEU A 154 -4.35 5.88 24.61
N PRO A 155 -3.77 5.92 25.83
CA PRO A 155 -2.31 5.90 26.01
C PRO A 155 -1.64 4.67 25.36
N SER A 156 -2.37 3.56 25.25
CA SER A 156 -1.88 2.35 24.58
C SER A 156 -1.62 2.51 23.07
N GLU A 157 -2.22 3.52 22.44
CA GLU A 157 -2.06 3.80 21.00
C GLU A 157 -0.77 4.58 20.71
N THR A 158 -0.18 5.23 21.74
CA THR A 158 1.09 5.95 21.68
C THR A 158 2.23 5.17 22.35
N THR A 159 1.93 4.01 22.90
CA THR A 159 2.93 3.16 23.57
C THR A 159 3.72 2.35 22.56
N PHE A 160 5.03 2.46 22.63
CA PHE A 160 5.92 1.68 21.78
C PHE A 160 6.23 0.32 22.43
N VAL A 161 5.77 -0.75 21.76
CA VAL A 161 6.04 -2.12 22.22
C VAL A 161 7.40 -2.57 21.68
N VAL A 162 8.40 -2.69 22.57
CA VAL A 162 9.72 -3.18 22.18
C VAL A 162 9.68 -4.71 22.04
N PRO A 163 9.97 -5.28 20.87
CA PRO A 163 10.02 -6.73 20.70
C PRO A 163 10.98 -7.35 21.70
N PHE A 164 10.62 -8.50 22.26
CA PHE A 164 11.35 -9.28 23.26
C PHE A 164 11.39 -8.71 24.70
N PHE A 165 11.08 -7.43 24.92
CA PHE A 165 11.06 -6.79 26.25
C PHE A 165 9.62 -6.45 26.62
N LYS A 166 8.89 -7.41 27.20
CA LYS A 166 7.46 -7.26 27.51
C LYS A 166 7.14 -6.20 28.57
N ASP A 167 8.09 -5.95 29.47
CA ASP A 167 7.91 -5.00 30.57
C ASP A 167 8.37 -3.58 30.21
N PHE A 168 9.01 -3.41 29.04
CA PHE A 168 9.48 -2.10 28.58
C PHE A 168 8.57 -1.57 27.47
N MET A 169 7.55 -0.83 27.86
CA MET A 169 6.55 -0.23 26.98
C MET A 169 6.50 1.29 27.23
N PRO A 170 7.50 2.06 26.78
CA PRO A 170 7.48 3.51 26.96
C PRO A 170 6.35 4.15 26.16
N ASP A 171 5.62 5.08 26.79
CA ASP A 171 4.74 5.98 26.07
C ASP A 171 5.59 7.05 25.40
N ILE A 172 5.67 7.02 24.09
CA ILE A 172 6.47 7.94 23.29
C ILE A 172 5.72 9.23 22.94
N GLY A 173 4.40 9.29 23.22
CA GLY A 173 3.61 10.50 23.01
C GLY A 173 3.86 11.13 21.63
N PHE A 174 4.25 12.42 21.61
CA PHE A 174 4.50 13.16 20.36
C PHE A 174 5.73 12.63 19.58
N LEU A 175 6.63 11.87 20.20
CA LEU A 175 7.77 11.23 19.52
C LEU A 175 7.32 10.14 18.53
N LEU A 176 6.05 9.75 18.58
CA LEU A 176 5.47 8.88 17.56
C LEU A 176 5.56 9.48 16.15
N ILE A 177 5.45 10.82 16.03
CA ILE A 177 5.52 11.51 14.74
C ILE A 177 6.88 11.33 14.05
N PRO A 178 8.03 11.68 14.67
CA PRO A 178 9.33 11.46 14.05
C PRO A 178 9.70 9.97 13.93
N LEU A 179 9.16 9.10 14.78
CA LEU A 179 9.39 7.66 14.69
C LEU A 179 8.64 7.03 13.52
N ALA A 180 7.44 7.51 13.22
CA ALA A 180 6.63 7.02 12.11
C ALA A 180 7.04 7.62 10.75
N TYR A 181 7.81 8.73 10.76
CA TYR A 181 8.41 9.35 9.57
C TYR A 181 9.55 8.52 9.01
#